data_e03d575aaa9ae424c75c1f0a2e09ceff
#
_entry.id   e03d575aaa9ae424c75c1f0a2e09ceff
#
_cell.length_a   1.000
_cell.length_b   1.000
_cell.length_c   1.000
_cell.angle_alpha   90.00
_cell.angle_beta   90.00
_cell.angle_gamma   90.00
#
_symmetry.space_group_name_H-M   'P 1'
#
loop_
_entity.id
_entity.type
_entity.pdbx_description
1 polymer ?
#
loop_
_entity_poly.entity_id
_entity_poly.type
_entity_poly.pdbx_seq_one_letter_code
_entity_poly.pdbx_strand_id
1 'polypeptide(L)'
;LKKAKEWLENKNIKTLIEPGRFLAAPCVKLETEIIQKYENNLIVNTTIYNCAVDNVLTSTKMLIEGELESGGKEFLIKGNSPTRDDIFRYKVRLSEDIKVGDKIVFLNAGAYNYTTDFFGYKKLETEVLE
;
A
#
# COMPACT_ATOMS: atom_id res chain seq x y z
N LEU A 1 23.71 1.29 -1.38
CA LEU A 1 24.03 2.66 -0.97
C LEU A 1 25.54 2.83 -0.67
N LYS A 2 26.16 1.98 0.18
CA LYS A 2 27.58 2.13 0.58
C LYS A 2 28.54 2.14 -0.62
N LYS A 3 28.45 1.15 -1.52
CA LYS A 3 29.28 1.08 -2.74
C LYS A 3 29.10 2.27 -3.68
N ALA A 4 27.87 2.79 -3.81
CA ALA A 4 27.63 3.95 -4.65
C ALA A 4 28.23 5.22 -4.04
N LYS A 5 28.16 5.38 -2.72
CA LYS A 5 28.79 6.49 -2.00
C LYS A 5 30.31 6.47 -2.18
N GLU A 6 30.95 5.33 -1.93
CA GLU A 6 32.40 5.15 -2.12
C GLU A 6 32.85 5.47 -3.56
N TRP A 7 32.06 5.05 -4.56
CA TRP A 7 32.35 5.35 -5.96
C TRP A 7 32.28 6.85 -6.27
N LEU A 8 31.29 7.56 -5.73
CA LEU A 8 31.11 9.00 -5.90
C LEU A 8 32.23 9.79 -5.20
N GLU A 9 32.58 9.39 -3.98
CA GLU A 9 33.67 9.99 -3.20
C GLU A 9 35.01 9.83 -3.93
N ASN A 10 35.31 8.66 -4.51
CA ASN A 10 36.51 8.40 -5.30
C ASN A 10 36.60 9.26 -6.58
N LYS A 11 35.46 9.79 -7.04
CA LYS A 11 35.37 10.72 -8.18
C LYS A 11 35.33 12.19 -7.76
N ASN A 12 35.53 12.50 -6.48
CA ASN A 12 35.40 13.84 -5.92
C ASN A 12 34.01 14.49 -6.19
N ILE A 13 32.95 13.68 -6.29
CA ILE A 13 31.59 14.15 -6.51
C ILE A 13 30.91 14.37 -5.16
N LYS A 14 30.58 15.61 -4.86
CA LYS A 14 29.76 15.92 -3.69
C LYS A 14 28.33 15.51 -3.96
N THR A 15 27.78 14.63 -3.10
CA THR A 15 26.42 14.10 -3.23
C THR A 15 25.50 14.73 -2.20
N LEU A 16 24.37 15.24 -2.66
CA LEU A 16 23.23 15.65 -1.85
C LEU A 16 22.08 14.67 -2.15
N ILE A 17 21.38 14.22 -1.13
CA ILE A 17 20.20 13.37 -1.27
C ILE A 17 19.04 14.00 -0.50
N GLU A 18 17.83 13.87 -1.03
CA GLU A 18 16.58 14.35 -0.43
C GLU A 18 15.62 13.16 -0.27
N PRO A 19 15.84 12.28 0.73
CA PRO A 19 15.04 11.08 0.91
C PRO A 19 13.64 11.46 1.42
N GLY A 20 12.63 11.30 0.58
CA GLY A 20 11.21 11.46 0.95
C GLY A 20 10.56 10.12 1.25
N ARG A 21 10.07 9.43 0.22
CA ARG A 21 9.36 8.15 0.31
C ARG A 21 10.13 7.09 1.12
N PHE A 22 11.43 6.99 0.95
CA PHE A 22 12.27 6.02 1.66
C PHE A 22 12.14 6.12 3.18
N LEU A 23 11.99 7.33 3.72
CA LEU A 23 11.80 7.55 5.16
C LEU A 23 10.32 7.51 5.56
N ALA A 24 9.46 8.19 4.79
CA ALA A 24 8.07 8.41 5.19
C ALA A 24 7.15 7.21 4.92
N ALA A 25 7.37 6.45 3.84
CA ALA A 25 6.48 5.36 3.49
C ALA A 25 6.40 4.26 4.57
N PRO A 26 7.52 3.74 5.12
CA PRO A 26 7.48 2.65 6.08
C PRO A 26 6.96 3.06 7.47
N CYS A 27 6.81 4.36 7.74
CA CYS A 27 6.30 4.84 9.04
C CYS A 27 4.81 4.60 9.24
N VAL A 28 4.07 4.22 8.19
CA VAL A 28 2.62 4.06 8.25
C VAL A 28 2.21 2.71 7.69
N LYS A 29 1.32 2.03 8.38
CA LYS A 29 0.54 0.90 7.89
C LYS A 29 -0.90 1.35 7.66
N LEU A 30 -1.53 0.84 6.62
CA LEU A 30 -2.96 1.01 6.37
C LEU A 30 -3.68 -0.29 6.72
N GLU A 31 -4.47 -0.26 7.76
CA GLU A 31 -5.34 -1.37 8.15
C GLU A 31 -6.70 -1.21 7.50
N THR A 32 -7.18 -2.26 6.84
CA THR A 32 -8.49 -2.31 6.20
C THR A 32 -9.23 -3.58 6.59
N GLU A 33 -10.54 -3.56 6.49
CA GLU A 33 -11.40 -4.71 6.73
C GLU A 33 -12.05 -5.18 5.44
N ILE A 34 -12.13 -6.49 5.22
CA ILE A 34 -12.83 -7.10 4.09
C ILE A 34 -14.32 -7.00 4.36
N ILE A 35 -15.03 -6.22 3.56
CA ILE A 35 -16.48 -6.04 3.66
C ILE A 35 -17.26 -6.94 2.71
N GLN A 36 -16.60 -7.47 1.69
CA GLN A 36 -17.22 -8.42 0.74
C GLN A 36 -16.16 -9.34 0.13
N LYS A 37 -16.53 -10.60 -0.08
CA LYS A 37 -15.74 -11.60 -0.82
C LYS A 37 -16.63 -12.29 -1.84
N TYR A 38 -16.21 -12.32 -3.09
CA TYR A 38 -16.86 -13.12 -4.14
C TYR A 38 -15.79 -13.66 -5.11
N GLU A 39 -15.84 -14.93 -5.38
CA GLU A 39 -14.83 -15.63 -6.18
C GLU A 39 -13.41 -15.38 -5.65
N ASN A 40 -12.58 -14.69 -6.42
CA ASN A 40 -11.22 -14.28 -6.06
C ASN A 40 -11.11 -12.77 -5.78
N ASN A 41 -12.23 -12.09 -5.56
CA ASN A 41 -12.25 -10.67 -5.27
C ASN A 41 -12.50 -10.43 -3.79
N LEU A 42 -11.70 -9.55 -3.20
CA LEU A 42 -11.86 -9.02 -1.85
C LEU A 42 -12.14 -7.52 -1.97
N ILE A 43 -13.24 -7.07 -1.40
CA ILE A 43 -13.57 -5.65 -1.31
C ILE A 43 -13.25 -5.20 0.11
N VAL A 44 -12.45 -4.15 0.23
CA VAL A 44 -12.11 -3.56 1.54
C VAL A 44 -12.92 -2.29 1.81
N ASN A 45 -13.01 -1.90 3.07
CA ASN A 45 -13.83 -0.80 3.58
C ASN A 45 -13.31 0.61 3.26
N THR A 46 -12.34 0.74 2.36
CA THR A 46 -11.76 2.02 1.93
C THR A 46 -11.50 2.03 0.42
N THR A 47 -11.01 3.14 -0.11
CA THR A 47 -10.73 3.33 -1.54
C THR A 47 -9.29 3.81 -1.76
N ILE A 48 -8.68 3.45 -2.90
CA ILE A 48 -7.35 3.95 -3.28
C ILE A 48 -7.32 5.47 -3.39
N TYR A 49 -8.44 6.11 -3.65
CA TYR A 49 -8.52 7.55 -3.91
C TYR A 49 -8.25 8.43 -2.69
N ASN A 50 -8.39 7.92 -1.47
CA ASN A 50 -8.10 8.67 -0.25
C ASN A 50 -6.97 8.10 0.61
N CYS A 51 -6.41 6.94 0.25
CA CYS A 51 -5.35 6.32 1.07
C CYS A 51 -4.30 5.52 0.29
N ALA A 52 -4.31 5.59 -1.05
CA ALA A 52 -3.34 4.93 -1.91
C ALA A 52 -3.19 5.67 -3.26
N VAL A 53 -3.18 6.98 -3.24
CA VAL A 53 -3.15 7.83 -4.45
C VAL A 53 -1.94 7.54 -5.33
N ASP A 54 -0.84 7.14 -4.74
CA ASP A 54 0.36 6.76 -5.45
C ASP A 54 0.17 5.53 -6.36
N ASN A 55 -0.71 4.60 -5.96
CA ASN A 55 -1.09 3.47 -6.82
C ASN A 55 -1.74 3.95 -8.13
N VAL A 56 -2.53 5.03 -8.05
CA VAL A 56 -3.21 5.63 -9.21
C VAL A 56 -2.21 6.35 -10.11
N LEU A 57 -1.34 7.15 -9.52
CA LEU A 57 -0.46 8.06 -10.26
C LEU A 57 0.80 7.40 -10.79
N THR A 58 1.35 6.42 -10.10
CA THR A 58 2.67 5.86 -10.40
C THR A 58 2.67 4.35 -10.61
N SER A 59 1.53 3.70 -10.49
CA SER A 59 1.39 2.23 -10.51
C SER A 59 2.26 1.53 -9.44
N THR A 60 2.52 2.22 -8.34
CA THR A 60 3.30 1.67 -7.22
C THR A 60 2.47 0.64 -6.47
N LYS A 61 3.01 -0.55 -6.26
CA LYS A 61 2.35 -1.58 -5.47
C LYS A 61 2.56 -1.35 -3.99
N MET A 62 1.50 -1.32 -3.20
CA MET A 62 1.59 -1.47 -1.75
C MET A 62 1.86 -2.93 -1.39
N LEU A 63 2.78 -3.15 -0.47
CA LEU A 63 3.05 -4.48 0.07
C LEU A 63 1.96 -4.84 1.07
N ILE A 64 1.70 -6.13 1.22
CA ILE A 64 0.71 -6.64 2.17
C ILE A 64 1.42 -7.49 3.22
N GLU A 65 1.08 -7.25 4.48
CA GLU A 65 1.57 -8.05 5.59
C GLU A 65 1.02 -9.47 5.49
N GLY A 66 1.89 -10.48 5.55
CA GLY A 66 1.49 -11.87 5.42
C GLY A 66 1.17 -12.32 3.99
N GLU A 67 1.53 -11.56 2.95
CA GLU A 67 1.48 -12.02 1.56
C GLU A 67 2.35 -13.28 1.39
N LEU A 68 1.79 -14.32 0.80
CA LEU A 68 2.46 -15.62 0.63
C LEU A 68 3.29 -15.65 -0.66
N GLU A 69 4.50 -16.16 -0.57
CA GLU A 69 5.36 -16.38 -1.76
C GLU A 69 4.87 -17.58 -2.60
N SER A 70 4.30 -18.60 -1.95
CA SER A 70 3.78 -19.82 -2.57
C SER A 70 2.61 -20.38 -1.78
N GLY A 71 1.83 -21.25 -2.41
CA GLY A 71 0.60 -21.79 -1.81
C GLY A 71 -0.52 -20.74 -1.73
N GLY A 72 -1.54 -21.02 -0.93
CA GLY A 72 -2.72 -20.18 -0.81
C GLY A 72 -3.47 -19.97 -2.13
N LYS A 73 -4.27 -18.91 -2.16
CA LYS A 73 -5.07 -18.52 -3.32
C LYS A 73 -4.75 -17.11 -3.79
N GLU A 74 -4.80 -16.85 -5.09
CA GLU A 74 -4.64 -15.52 -5.65
C GLU A 74 -5.94 -14.72 -5.57
N PHE A 75 -5.84 -13.52 -5.02
CA PHE A 75 -6.94 -12.58 -4.89
C PHE A 75 -6.66 -11.26 -5.60
N LEU A 76 -7.74 -10.62 -6.03
CA LEU A 76 -7.81 -9.22 -6.43
C LEU A 76 -8.37 -8.42 -5.25
N ILE A 77 -7.63 -7.42 -4.78
CA ILE A 77 -8.09 -6.54 -3.69
C ILE A 77 -8.57 -5.22 -4.27
N LYS A 78 -9.84 -4.92 -4.05
CA LYS A 78 -10.54 -3.73 -4.54
C LYS A 78 -10.97 -2.84 -3.39
N GLY A 79 -11.03 -1.55 -3.67
CA GLY A 79 -11.71 -0.61 -2.77
C GLY A 79 -13.23 -0.66 -2.91
N ASN A 80 -13.90 0.14 -2.11
CA ASN A 80 -15.37 0.19 -1.99
C ASN A 80 -16.03 1.26 -2.85
N SER A 81 -15.29 1.93 -3.73
CA SER A 81 -15.89 2.90 -4.65
C SER A 81 -16.51 2.19 -5.86
N PRO A 82 -17.46 2.84 -6.56
CA PRO A 82 -18.09 2.25 -7.74
C PRO A 82 -17.19 2.24 -8.99
N THR A 83 -15.98 2.76 -8.89
CA THR A 83 -15.07 2.83 -10.05
C THR A 83 -14.38 1.49 -10.31
N ARG A 84 -14.27 1.16 -11.60
CA ARG A 84 -13.59 -0.06 -12.06
C ARG A 84 -12.13 -0.11 -11.60
N ASP A 85 -11.48 1.03 -11.52
CA ASP A 85 -10.03 1.16 -11.30
C ASP A 85 -9.65 1.31 -9.82
N ASP A 86 -10.63 1.20 -8.91
CA ASP A 86 -10.40 1.18 -7.46
C ASP A 86 -9.79 -0.15 -7.02
N ILE A 87 -8.51 -0.35 -7.35
CA ILE A 87 -7.79 -1.60 -7.15
C ILE A 87 -6.51 -1.34 -6.37
N PHE A 88 -6.43 -1.90 -5.16
CA PHE A 88 -5.22 -1.89 -4.35
C PHE A 88 -4.14 -2.83 -4.90
N ARG A 89 -4.54 -4.06 -5.23
CA ARG A 89 -3.61 -5.10 -5.69
C ARG A 89 -4.30 -6.08 -6.64
N TYR A 90 -3.69 -6.39 -7.77
CA TYR A 90 -4.24 -7.29 -8.79
C TYR A 90 -4.05 -8.78 -8.49
N LYS A 91 -2.92 -9.16 -7.96
CA LYS A 91 -2.59 -10.57 -7.70
C LYS A 91 -1.85 -10.65 -6.39
N VAL A 92 -2.54 -11.10 -5.37
CA VAL A 92 -2.02 -11.27 -4.02
C VAL A 92 -2.29 -12.70 -3.59
N ARG A 93 -1.29 -13.40 -3.11
CA ARG A 93 -1.46 -14.73 -2.52
C ARG A 93 -1.71 -14.60 -1.04
N LEU A 94 -2.89 -15.03 -0.61
CA LEU A 94 -3.30 -15.05 0.79
C LEU A 94 -3.82 -16.43 1.17
N SER A 95 -4.06 -16.65 2.47
CA SER A 95 -4.72 -17.88 2.93
C SER A 95 -6.08 -18.06 2.24
N GLU A 96 -6.42 -19.30 1.90
CA GLU A 96 -7.73 -19.65 1.32
C GLU A 96 -8.88 -19.39 2.29
N ASP A 97 -8.60 -19.45 3.59
CA ASP A 97 -9.57 -19.28 4.67
C ASP A 97 -9.96 -17.80 4.91
N ILE A 98 -9.30 -16.86 4.22
CA ILE A 98 -9.60 -15.42 4.35
C ILE A 98 -11.08 -15.16 4.07
N LYS A 99 -11.73 -14.34 4.91
CA LYS A 99 -13.18 -14.14 4.88
C LYS A 99 -13.55 -12.68 5.16
N VAL A 100 -14.82 -12.37 4.98
CA VAL A 100 -15.40 -11.08 5.37
C VAL A 100 -15.22 -10.86 6.88
N GLY A 101 -14.82 -9.66 7.26
CA GLY A 101 -14.44 -9.26 8.61
C GLY A 101 -12.95 -9.42 8.92
N ASP A 102 -12.19 -10.17 8.10
CA ASP A 102 -10.75 -10.25 8.27
C ASP A 102 -10.07 -8.94 7.85
N LYS A 103 -8.91 -8.68 8.46
CA LYS A 103 -8.12 -7.48 8.17
C LYS A 103 -7.10 -7.74 7.08
N ILE A 104 -6.89 -6.74 6.23
CA ILE A 104 -5.76 -6.65 5.31
C ILE A 104 -4.93 -5.44 5.71
N VAL A 105 -3.64 -5.66 5.98
CA VAL A 105 -2.71 -4.61 6.36
C VAL A 105 -1.77 -4.32 5.20
N PHE A 106 -1.84 -3.11 4.68
CA PHE A 106 -0.92 -2.62 3.66
C PHE A 106 0.27 -1.93 4.33
N LEU A 107 1.46 -2.31 3.92
CA LEU A 107 2.72 -1.73 4.36
C LEU A 107 3.10 -0.54 3.49
N ASN A 108 3.98 0.33 4.01
CA ASN A 108 4.47 1.51 3.30
C ASN A 108 3.34 2.48 2.88
N ALA A 109 2.35 2.63 3.73
CA ALA A 109 1.19 3.48 3.48
C ALA A 109 1.42 4.97 3.82
N GLY A 110 2.64 5.34 4.18
CA GLY A 110 3.03 6.74 4.38
C GLY A 110 3.38 7.46 3.08
N ALA A 111 4.00 8.61 3.18
CA ALA A 111 4.32 9.50 2.07
C ALA A 111 3.06 9.81 1.23
N TYR A 112 3.11 9.58 -0.07
CA TYR A 112 2.03 9.91 -1.02
C TYR A 112 0.81 8.96 -0.94
N ASN A 113 0.89 7.90 -0.14
CA ASN A 113 -0.22 6.99 0.15
C ASN A 113 -0.91 7.31 1.49
N TYR A 114 -0.41 8.31 2.23
CA TYR A 114 -1.07 8.72 3.46
C TYR A 114 -2.47 9.28 3.16
N THR A 115 -3.39 9.06 4.09
CA THR A 115 -4.79 9.43 3.89
C THR A 115 -5.00 10.91 3.56
N THR A 116 -5.86 11.17 2.60
CA THR A 116 -6.22 12.50 2.14
C THR A 116 -7.75 12.65 2.05
N ASP A 117 -8.23 13.87 1.82
CA ASP A 117 -9.61 14.19 1.50
C ASP A 117 -9.84 14.41 0.00
N PHE A 118 -8.91 13.96 -0.83
CA PHE A 118 -9.07 14.02 -2.28
C PHE A 118 -10.33 13.32 -2.75
N PHE A 119 -10.90 13.81 -3.84
CA PHE A 119 -12.12 13.29 -4.45
C PHE A 119 -13.37 13.35 -3.53
N GLY A 120 -13.33 14.12 -2.45
CA GLY A 120 -14.42 14.27 -1.50
C GLY A 120 -14.60 13.10 -0.53
N TYR A 121 -13.66 12.18 -0.48
CA TYR A 121 -13.65 11.11 0.52
C TYR A 121 -13.18 11.65 1.89
N LYS A 122 -13.75 11.09 2.94
CA LYS A 122 -13.31 11.41 4.31
C LYS A 122 -11.93 10.82 4.57
N LYS A 123 -11.06 11.59 5.20
CA LYS A 123 -9.78 11.06 5.71
C LYS A 123 -10.01 9.90 6.68
N LEU A 124 -9.15 8.90 6.60
CA LEU A 124 -9.13 7.80 7.56
C LEU A 124 -8.57 8.28 8.89
N GLU A 125 -9.03 7.66 9.96
CA GLU A 125 -8.47 7.88 11.29
C GLU A 125 -7.03 7.39 11.33
N THR A 126 -6.19 8.10 12.09
CA THR A 126 -4.78 7.75 12.27
C THR A 126 -4.50 7.59 13.74
N GLU A 127 -3.95 6.44 14.11
CA GLU A 127 -3.48 6.12 15.45
C GLU A 127 -1.95 6.13 15.46
N VAL A 128 -1.35 6.71 16.50
CA VAL A 128 0.10 6.69 16.72
C VAL A 128 0.42 5.55 17.66
N LEU A 129 1.23 4.60 17.19
CA LEU A 129 1.72 3.49 18.00
C LEU A 129 3.07 3.89 18.62
N GLU A 130 3.20 3.74 19.93
CA GLU A 130 4.45 3.97 20.67
C GLU A 130 5.38 2.75 20.61
#